data_181b85df8481ea10fe31f6daf84c0254
#
_entry.id   181b85df8481ea10fe31f6daf84c0254
#
_cell.length_a   1.000
_cell.length_b   1.000
_cell.length_c   1.000
_cell.angle_alpha   90.00
_cell.angle_beta   90.00
_cell.angle_gamma   90.00
#
_symmetry.space_group_name_H-M   'P 1'
#
loop_
_entity.id
_entity.type
_entity.pdbx_description
1 polymer ?
#
loop_
_entity_poly.entity_id
_entity_poly.type
_entity_poly.pdbx_seq_one_letter_code
_entity_poly.pdbx_strand_id
1 'polypeptide(L)'
;MRIISDYPSWFFLVCIALGIVYTALLYWKSKKLREFSKVITVALCSLCFLSVAIISLLLFSPFIKRNITHTEKPIIVIAQDNTRSILLLQDSAYYKEEYPKQLNNLINKLGKKYDVQTYLFSEQAKNVELDFSYTGKETDIANALNTINEQYLNRNLGAVLLSTDGIYNRGSNPVNYTEAYPFPIYSIALGDTNVRRDAKIANILFNKITY
;
A
#
# COMPACT_ATOMS: atom_id res chain seq x y z
N MET A 1 -0.40 -26.23 3.13
CA MET A 1 0.98 -26.36 2.68
C MET A 1 0.96 -27.33 1.51
N ARG A 2 1.18 -26.87 0.28
CA ARG A 2 1.25 -27.75 -0.90
C ARG A 2 2.69 -27.72 -1.41
N ILE A 3 3.30 -28.88 -1.53
CA ILE A 3 4.58 -29.04 -2.22
C ILE A 3 4.26 -28.99 -3.70
N ILE A 4 4.70 -27.96 -4.38
CA ILE A 4 4.55 -27.83 -5.83
C ILE A 4 5.94 -28.11 -6.40
N SER A 5 6.06 -29.22 -7.09
CA SER A 5 7.22 -29.55 -7.90
C SER A 5 6.82 -29.30 -9.36
N ASP A 6 7.70 -28.68 -10.13
CA ASP A 6 7.52 -28.52 -11.58
C ASP A 6 7.55 -29.88 -12.32
N TYR A 7 7.92 -30.94 -11.60
CA TYR A 7 7.99 -32.29 -12.11
C TYR A 7 6.86 -33.15 -11.53
N PRO A 8 6.34 -34.11 -12.34
CA PRO A 8 5.30 -35.02 -11.89
C PRO A 8 5.83 -35.92 -10.75
N SER A 9 4.95 -36.26 -9.81
CA SER A 9 5.29 -36.97 -8.56
C SER A 9 6.02 -38.34 -8.76
N TRP A 10 5.93 -38.96 -9.95
CA TRP A 10 6.67 -40.20 -10.24
C TRP A 10 8.20 -39.98 -10.30
N PHE A 11 8.69 -38.75 -10.46
CA PHE A 11 10.13 -38.44 -10.40
C PHE A 11 10.77 -38.79 -9.05
N PHE A 12 10.03 -38.80 -7.96
CA PHE A 12 10.54 -39.25 -6.66
C PHE A 12 10.93 -40.73 -6.73
N LEU A 13 10.18 -41.53 -7.49
CA LEU A 13 10.53 -42.95 -7.72
C LEU A 13 11.83 -43.11 -8.52
N VAL A 14 12.08 -42.20 -9.47
CA VAL A 14 13.35 -42.18 -10.23
C VAL A 14 14.53 -41.90 -9.34
N CYS A 15 14.42 -40.93 -8.41
CA CYS A 15 15.50 -40.63 -7.45
C CYS A 15 15.82 -41.82 -6.56
N ILE A 16 14.81 -42.55 -6.08
CA ILE A 16 14.98 -43.76 -5.28
C ILE A 16 15.62 -44.87 -6.13
N ALA A 17 15.15 -45.08 -7.37
CA ALA A 17 15.72 -46.05 -8.26
C ALA A 17 17.18 -45.79 -8.59
N LEU A 18 17.56 -44.52 -8.83
CA LEU A 18 18.97 -44.14 -9.05
C LEU A 18 19.82 -44.44 -7.83
N GLY A 19 19.35 -44.17 -6.62
CA GLY A 19 20.04 -44.51 -5.38
C GLY A 19 20.28 -46.01 -5.23
N ILE A 20 19.27 -46.83 -5.56
CA ILE A 20 19.37 -48.32 -5.50
C ILE A 20 20.36 -48.82 -6.55
N VAL A 21 20.23 -48.39 -7.81
CA VAL A 21 21.10 -48.80 -8.89
C VAL A 21 22.55 -48.44 -8.63
N TYR A 22 22.80 -47.22 -8.17
CA TYR A 22 24.15 -46.74 -7.86
C TYR A 22 24.79 -47.55 -6.71
N THR A 23 24.05 -47.78 -5.63
CA THR A 23 24.53 -48.60 -4.51
C THR A 23 24.77 -50.06 -4.94
N ALA A 24 23.88 -50.65 -5.73
CA ALA A 24 24.04 -51.99 -6.24
C ALA A 24 25.29 -52.14 -7.12
N LEU A 25 25.54 -51.20 -8.04
CA LEU A 25 26.73 -51.20 -8.91
C LEU A 25 28.04 -51.05 -8.12
N LEU A 26 28.08 -50.18 -7.10
CA LEU A 26 29.26 -49.98 -6.26
C LEU A 26 29.60 -51.21 -5.44
N TYR A 27 28.61 -51.84 -4.86
CA TYR A 27 28.84 -52.95 -3.93
C TYR A 27 28.88 -54.33 -4.61
N TRP A 28 28.29 -54.48 -5.81
CA TRP A 28 28.35 -55.76 -6.57
C TRP A 28 29.80 -56.11 -6.98
N LYS A 29 30.61 -55.09 -7.32
CA LYS A 29 31.98 -55.27 -7.87
C LYS A 29 33.07 -55.25 -6.82
N SER A 30 32.78 -54.83 -5.57
CA SER A 30 33.79 -54.64 -4.53
C SER A 30 34.06 -55.90 -3.71
N LYS A 31 35.05 -56.71 -4.16
CA LYS A 31 35.50 -57.91 -3.43
C LYS A 31 36.07 -57.61 -2.03
N LYS A 32 36.63 -56.43 -1.82
CA LYS A 32 37.22 -56.01 -0.53
C LYS A 32 36.23 -55.83 0.63
N LEU A 33 34.95 -55.58 0.34
CA LEU A 33 33.94 -55.42 1.38
C LEU A 33 33.45 -56.76 1.99
N ARG A 34 33.85 -57.89 1.40
CA ARG A 34 33.58 -59.21 2.01
C ARG A 34 34.38 -59.52 3.24
N GLU A 35 35.47 -58.78 3.51
CA GLU A 35 36.33 -58.92 4.68
C GLU A 35 35.78 -58.16 5.91
N PHE A 36 34.87 -57.21 5.70
CA PHE A 36 34.26 -56.44 6.79
C PHE A 36 33.01 -57.14 7.39
N SER A 37 32.72 -56.79 8.64
CA SER A 37 31.50 -57.23 9.28
C SER A 37 30.24 -56.87 8.48
N LYS A 38 29.28 -57.80 8.38
CA LYS A 38 28.01 -57.57 7.65
C LYS A 38 27.29 -56.27 8.09
N VAL A 39 27.40 -55.89 9.39
CA VAL A 39 26.79 -54.71 9.97
C VAL A 39 27.43 -53.45 9.35
N ILE A 40 28.75 -53.39 9.24
CA ILE A 40 29.46 -52.24 8.65
C ILE A 40 29.13 -52.09 7.16
N THR A 41 29.06 -53.20 6.43
CA THR A 41 28.71 -53.20 5.00
C THR A 41 27.30 -52.67 4.78
N VAL A 42 26.33 -53.11 5.57
CA VAL A 42 24.95 -52.61 5.47
C VAL A 42 24.84 -51.13 5.85
N ALA A 43 25.56 -50.67 6.89
CA ALA A 43 25.58 -49.28 7.26
C ALA A 43 26.19 -48.38 6.16
N LEU A 44 27.28 -48.81 5.52
CA LEU A 44 27.89 -48.08 4.40
C LEU A 44 26.97 -48.06 3.16
N CYS A 45 26.28 -49.15 2.85
CA CYS A 45 25.31 -49.20 1.76
C CYS A 45 24.15 -48.26 2.00
N SER A 46 23.60 -48.23 3.24
CA SER A 46 22.49 -47.37 3.57
C SER A 46 22.89 -45.89 3.54
N LEU A 47 24.09 -45.53 4.01
CA LEU A 47 24.61 -44.18 3.96
C LEU A 47 24.84 -43.69 2.51
N CYS A 48 25.39 -44.56 1.66
CA CYS A 48 25.60 -44.29 0.24
C CYS A 48 24.29 -44.09 -0.50
N PHE A 49 23.30 -44.98 -0.28
CA PHE A 49 21.95 -44.85 -0.83
C PHE A 49 21.30 -43.54 -0.41
N LEU A 50 21.36 -43.20 0.87
CA LEU A 50 20.76 -42.00 1.42
C LEU A 50 21.38 -40.74 0.81
N SER A 51 22.72 -40.68 0.69
CA SER A 51 23.43 -39.53 0.11
C SER A 51 23.03 -39.31 -1.34
N VAL A 52 22.99 -40.36 -2.19
CA VAL A 52 22.60 -40.23 -3.59
C VAL A 52 21.14 -39.86 -3.74
N ALA A 53 20.25 -40.43 -2.91
CA ALA A 53 18.84 -40.09 -2.91
C ALA A 53 18.59 -38.61 -2.52
N ILE A 54 19.29 -38.12 -1.50
CA ILE A 54 19.20 -36.70 -1.07
C ILE A 54 19.74 -35.77 -2.16
N ILE A 55 20.89 -36.07 -2.73
CA ILE A 55 21.47 -35.24 -3.81
C ILE A 55 20.55 -35.21 -5.02
N SER A 56 20.01 -36.36 -5.44
CA SER A 56 19.04 -36.41 -6.52
C SER A 56 17.79 -35.59 -6.23
N LEU A 57 17.28 -35.63 -5.00
CA LEU A 57 16.11 -34.91 -4.56
C LEU A 57 16.38 -33.40 -4.53
N LEU A 58 17.55 -32.96 -4.10
CA LEU A 58 17.97 -31.55 -4.11
C LEU A 58 18.13 -31.01 -5.53
N LEU A 59 18.60 -31.84 -6.47
CA LEU A 59 18.74 -31.45 -7.87
C LEU A 59 17.42 -31.09 -8.54
N PHE A 60 16.31 -31.69 -8.08
CA PHE A 60 14.97 -31.40 -8.56
C PHE A 60 14.34 -30.16 -7.93
N SER A 61 15.03 -29.46 -7.05
CA SER A 61 14.61 -28.20 -6.44
C SER A 61 13.12 -28.14 -6.10
N PRO A 62 12.62 -28.98 -5.17
CA PRO A 62 11.22 -28.93 -4.78
C PRO A 62 10.91 -27.57 -4.15
N PHE A 63 10.09 -26.74 -4.80
CA PHE A 63 9.65 -25.47 -4.26
C PHE A 63 8.48 -25.67 -3.30
N ILE A 64 8.62 -25.16 -2.08
CA ILE A 64 7.51 -25.10 -1.13
C ILE A 64 6.78 -23.78 -1.34
N LYS A 65 5.70 -23.80 -2.13
CA LYS A 65 4.84 -22.63 -2.29
C LYS A 65 3.92 -22.51 -1.08
N ARG A 66 4.21 -21.53 -0.22
CA ARG A 66 3.31 -21.14 0.86
C ARG A 66 2.54 -19.91 0.38
N ASN A 67 1.26 -20.05 0.10
CA ASN A 67 0.40 -18.89 -0.11
C ASN A 67 0.18 -18.23 1.26
N ILE A 68 0.90 -17.15 1.51
CA ILE A 68 0.64 -16.28 2.67
C ILE A 68 -0.31 -15.20 2.15
N THR A 69 -1.57 -15.29 2.51
CA THR A 69 -2.53 -14.22 2.24
C THR A 69 -2.30 -13.17 3.32
N HIS A 70 -1.60 -12.11 2.96
CA HIS A 70 -1.57 -10.90 3.79
C HIS A 70 -2.86 -10.14 3.53
N THR A 71 -3.75 -10.12 4.49
CA THR A 71 -4.92 -9.23 4.46
C THR A 71 -4.45 -7.88 4.98
N GLU A 72 -4.12 -6.98 4.07
CA GLU A 72 -3.82 -5.59 4.42
C GLU A 72 -5.12 -4.85 4.68
N LYS A 73 -5.16 -4.07 5.76
CA LYS A 73 -6.31 -3.20 6.04
C LYS A 73 -6.40 -2.16 4.91
N PRO A 74 -7.62 -1.86 4.41
CA PRO A 74 -7.78 -0.76 3.47
C PRO A 74 -7.29 0.55 4.09
N ILE A 75 -6.61 1.35 3.28
CA ILE A 75 -6.10 2.66 3.69
C ILE A 75 -7.21 3.69 3.49
N ILE A 76 -7.42 4.55 4.48
CA ILE A 76 -8.28 5.74 4.36
C ILE A 76 -7.37 6.95 4.54
N VAL A 77 -7.38 7.83 3.55
CA VAL A 77 -6.65 9.08 3.62
C VAL A 77 -7.60 10.19 4.04
N ILE A 78 -7.20 10.97 5.04
CA ILE A 78 -7.89 12.20 5.45
C ILE A 78 -7.02 13.37 5.01
N ALA A 79 -7.48 14.09 3.99
CA ALA A 79 -6.84 15.27 3.45
C ALA A 79 -7.50 16.53 4.04
N GLN A 80 -6.80 17.21 4.93
CA GLN A 80 -7.27 18.41 5.61
C GLN A 80 -6.68 19.66 4.96
N ASP A 81 -7.56 20.56 4.57
CA ASP A 81 -7.19 21.88 4.11
C ASP A 81 -6.67 22.72 5.29
N ASN A 82 -5.46 23.26 5.15
CA ASN A 82 -4.81 24.08 6.16
C ASN A 82 -4.63 25.54 5.71
N THR A 83 -5.57 26.04 4.90
CA THR A 83 -5.53 27.40 4.39
C THR A 83 -6.29 28.39 5.27
N ARG A 84 -5.91 29.64 5.20
CA ARG A 84 -6.50 30.73 5.99
C ARG A 84 -7.96 30.99 5.65
N SER A 85 -8.42 30.61 4.46
CA SER A 85 -9.80 30.81 4.01
C SER A 85 -10.81 30.26 5.01
N ILE A 86 -10.52 29.10 5.60
CA ILE A 86 -11.37 28.45 6.60
C ILE A 86 -11.61 29.34 7.85
N LEU A 87 -10.60 30.11 8.25
CA LEU A 87 -10.70 30.99 9.42
C LEU A 87 -11.31 32.37 9.14
N LEU A 88 -11.45 32.77 7.87
CA LEU A 88 -12.05 34.07 7.50
C LEU A 88 -13.57 34.11 7.74
N LEU A 89 -14.16 32.99 8.13
CA LEU A 89 -15.58 32.83 8.37
C LEU A 89 -15.94 33.06 9.84
N GLN A 90 -17.22 33.30 10.14
CA GLN A 90 -17.69 33.64 11.50
C GLN A 90 -17.38 32.56 12.54
N ASP A 91 -17.26 31.30 12.13
CA ASP A 91 -17.07 30.16 13.00
C ASP A 91 -15.60 29.78 13.24
N SER A 92 -14.71 30.75 13.17
CA SER A 92 -13.26 30.50 13.35
C SER A 92 -12.91 29.80 14.68
N ALA A 93 -13.67 30.07 15.76
CA ALA A 93 -13.49 29.40 17.05
C ALA A 93 -13.84 27.89 16.95
N TYR A 94 -14.94 27.54 16.26
CA TYR A 94 -15.32 26.16 16.01
C TYR A 94 -14.21 25.38 15.30
N TYR A 95 -13.63 25.93 14.23
CA TYR A 95 -12.56 25.27 13.47
C TYR A 95 -11.24 25.13 14.23
N LYS A 96 -11.00 25.95 15.26
CA LYS A 96 -9.82 25.83 16.10
C LYS A 96 -9.99 24.88 17.29
N GLU A 97 -11.18 24.77 17.85
CA GLU A 97 -11.38 24.08 19.12
C GLU A 97 -12.22 22.82 19.00
N GLU A 98 -13.35 22.89 18.33
CA GLU A 98 -14.34 21.80 18.31
C GLU A 98 -14.13 20.82 17.15
N TYR A 99 -13.90 21.34 15.95
CA TYR A 99 -13.69 20.56 14.75
C TYR A 99 -12.48 19.60 14.87
N PRO A 100 -11.31 20.00 15.41
CA PRO A 100 -10.19 19.08 15.62
C PRO A 100 -10.53 17.90 16.52
N LYS A 101 -11.33 18.11 17.57
CA LYS A 101 -11.79 17.06 18.47
C LYS A 101 -12.70 16.06 17.74
N GLN A 102 -13.63 16.58 16.93
CA GLN A 102 -14.54 15.74 16.15
C GLN A 102 -13.79 14.92 15.09
N LEU A 103 -12.84 15.53 14.37
CA LEU A 103 -12.03 14.85 13.37
C LEU A 103 -11.13 13.79 14.01
N ASN A 104 -10.49 14.07 15.13
CA ASN A 104 -9.70 13.10 15.87
C ASN A 104 -10.54 11.91 16.38
N ASN A 105 -11.78 12.17 16.83
CA ASN A 105 -12.70 11.11 17.18
C ASN A 105 -13.07 10.22 15.98
N LEU A 106 -13.24 10.82 14.81
CA LEU A 106 -13.47 10.09 13.56
C LEU A 106 -12.26 9.23 13.20
N ILE A 107 -11.05 9.79 13.25
CA ILE A 107 -9.79 9.08 13.02
C ILE A 107 -9.68 7.87 13.92
N ASN A 108 -9.91 8.04 15.22
CA ASN A 108 -9.84 6.96 16.20
C ASN A 108 -10.89 5.86 15.96
N LYS A 109 -12.08 6.22 15.49
CA LYS A 109 -13.12 5.25 15.13
C LYS A 109 -12.73 4.46 13.88
N LEU A 110 -12.24 5.15 12.84
CA LEU A 110 -11.80 4.54 11.59
C LEU A 110 -10.56 3.66 11.80
N GLY A 111 -9.60 4.09 12.62
CA GLY A 111 -8.36 3.37 12.90
C GLY A 111 -8.53 1.98 13.51
N LYS A 112 -9.73 1.67 14.07
CA LYS A 112 -10.05 0.32 14.54
C LYS A 112 -10.13 -0.71 13.41
N LYS A 113 -10.58 -0.29 12.21
CA LYS A 113 -10.84 -1.18 11.06
C LYS A 113 -9.92 -0.92 9.88
N TYR A 114 -9.44 0.31 9.72
CA TYR A 114 -8.70 0.81 8.57
C TYR A 114 -7.31 1.31 8.99
N ASP A 115 -6.41 1.40 8.03
CA ASP A 115 -5.16 2.14 8.18
C ASP A 115 -5.43 3.60 7.79
N VAL A 116 -5.44 4.51 8.78
CA VAL A 116 -5.79 5.92 8.56
C VAL A 116 -4.52 6.72 8.39
N GLN A 117 -4.41 7.40 7.26
CA GLN A 117 -3.29 8.29 6.94
C GLN A 117 -3.79 9.74 6.85
N THR A 118 -3.03 10.68 7.39
CA THR A 118 -3.43 12.07 7.44
C THR A 118 -2.54 12.93 6.57
N TYR A 119 -3.17 13.81 5.80
CA TYR A 119 -2.52 14.77 4.93
C TYR A 119 -2.98 16.17 5.27
N LEU A 120 -2.04 17.09 5.35
CA LEU A 120 -2.33 18.53 5.31
C LEU A 120 -2.01 19.05 3.93
N PHE A 121 -2.89 19.83 3.36
CA PHE A 121 -2.63 20.47 2.08
C PHE A 121 -2.93 21.97 2.11
N SER A 122 -2.18 22.67 1.31
CA SER A 122 -2.34 24.08 0.95
C SER A 122 -1.76 24.25 -0.46
N GLU A 123 -0.59 24.82 -0.62
CA GLU A 123 0.15 24.83 -1.89
C GLU A 123 0.64 23.44 -2.31
N GLN A 124 0.94 22.60 -1.31
CA GLN A 124 1.39 21.20 -1.48
C GLN A 124 0.74 20.32 -0.43
N ALA A 125 0.53 19.06 -0.78
CA ALA A 125 0.07 18.06 0.16
C ALA A 125 1.25 17.35 0.83
N LYS A 126 1.18 17.19 2.16
CA LYS A 126 2.20 16.53 2.97
C LYS A 126 1.55 15.50 3.89
N ASN A 127 2.13 14.30 3.92
CA ASN A 127 1.74 13.28 4.88
C ASN A 127 2.35 13.62 6.23
N VAL A 128 1.57 14.24 7.08
CA VAL A 128 1.96 14.69 8.42
C VAL A 128 0.80 14.53 9.38
N GLU A 129 1.11 14.60 10.66
CA GLU A 129 0.07 14.71 11.69
C GLU A 129 -0.75 16.00 11.49
N LEU A 130 -2.05 15.92 11.77
CA LEU A 130 -2.95 17.05 11.55
C LEU A 130 -2.57 18.24 12.46
N ASP A 131 -2.25 19.34 11.82
CA ASP A 131 -2.04 20.64 12.43
C ASP A 131 -3.13 21.61 11.94
N PHE A 132 -3.88 22.17 12.85
CA PHE A 132 -4.99 23.09 12.58
C PHE A 132 -4.54 24.55 12.71
N SER A 133 -3.33 24.86 12.24
CA SER A 133 -2.75 26.20 12.28
C SER A 133 -3.34 27.14 11.23
N TYR A 134 -3.86 26.58 10.13
CA TYR A 134 -4.48 27.31 9.01
C TYR A 134 -3.59 28.46 8.50
N THR A 135 -2.34 28.14 8.21
CA THR A 135 -1.34 29.14 7.80
C THR A 135 -1.18 29.26 6.28
N GLY A 136 -1.70 28.32 5.52
CA GLY A 136 -1.61 28.29 4.07
C GLY A 136 -2.25 29.51 3.40
N LYS A 137 -1.65 29.98 2.31
CA LYS A 137 -2.13 31.14 1.55
C LYS A 137 -2.82 30.74 0.25
N GLU A 138 -2.43 29.60 -0.31
CA GLU A 138 -2.94 29.08 -1.57
C GLU A 138 -3.52 27.69 -1.33
N THR A 139 -4.60 27.37 -2.02
CA THR A 139 -5.28 26.08 -1.96
C THR A 139 -5.22 25.41 -3.33
N ASP A 140 -4.51 24.29 -3.43
CA ASP A 140 -4.41 23.45 -4.64
C ASP A 140 -4.97 22.06 -4.35
N ILE A 141 -6.27 21.90 -4.52
CA ILE A 141 -6.99 20.64 -4.29
C ILE A 141 -6.57 19.59 -5.32
N ALA A 142 -6.38 20.00 -6.58
CA ALA A 142 -6.01 19.07 -7.65
C ALA A 142 -4.62 18.47 -7.39
N ASN A 143 -3.66 19.27 -6.98
CA ASN A 143 -2.32 18.80 -6.60
C ASN A 143 -2.39 17.85 -5.40
N ALA A 144 -3.20 18.17 -4.39
CA ALA A 144 -3.37 17.30 -3.22
C ALA A 144 -3.90 15.92 -3.60
N LEU A 145 -4.93 15.84 -4.43
CA LEU A 145 -5.50 14.58 -4.90
C LEU A 145 -4.53 13.79 -5.78
N ASN A 146 -3.79 14.47 -6.67
CA ASN A 146 -2.77 13.83 -7.50
C ASN A 146 -1.64 13.26 -6.65
N THR A 147 -1.14 14.01 -5.67
CA THR A 147 -0.10 13.56 -4.74
C THR A 147 -0.53 12.30 -3.98
N ILE A 148 -1.77 12.27 -3.49
CA ILE A 148 -2.34 11.10 -2.82
C ILE A 148 -2.44 9.92 -3.81
N ASN A 149 -2.95 10.15 -5.03
CA ASN A 149 -3.06 9.10 -6.03
C ASN A 149 -1.70 8.49 -6.38
N GLU A 150 -0.67 9.30 -6.58
CA GLU A 150 0.69 8.83 -6.86
C GLU A 150 1.30 8.05 -5.68
N GLN A 151 1.11 8.55 -4.47
CA GLN A 151 1.64 7.92 -3.25
C GLN A 151 1.04 6.53 -2.98
N TYR A 152 -0.22 6.35 -3.34
CA TYR A 152 -0.95 5.10 -3.09
C TYR A 152 -1.22 4.29 -4.36
N LEU A 153 -0.51 4.59 -5.44
CA LEU A 153 -0.58 3.80 -6.67
C LEU A 153 -0.25 2.32 -6.35
N ASN A 154 -1.14 1.42 -6.74
CA ASN A 154 -1.03 -0.03 -6.47
C ASN A 154 -1.11 -0.42 -4.97
N ARG A 155 -1.58 0.46 -4.10
CA ARG A 155 -1.89 0.15 -2.70
C ARG A 155 -3.40 0.06 -2.51
N ASN A 156 -3.83 -0.57 -1.42
CA ASN A 156 -5.25 -0.75 -1.10
C ASN A 156 -5.86 0.54 -0.52
N LEU A 157 -5.93 1.61 -1.34
CA LEU A 157 -6.58 2.86 -0.96
C LEU A 157 -8.10 2.69 -1.07
N GLY A 158 -8.78 2.66 0.06
CA GLY A 158 -10.24 2.45 0.14
C GLY A 158 -11.05 3.71 -0.07
N ALA A 159 -10.57 4.86 0.42
CA ALA A 159 -11.25 6.14 0.27
C ALA A 159 -10.34 7.33 0.62
N VAL A 160 -10.69 8.49 0.09
CA VAL A 160 -10.12 9.79 0.51
C VAL A 160 -11.23 10.65 1.10
N LEU A 161 -11.04 11.15 2.32
CA LEU A 161 -11.87 12.16 2.96
C LEU A 161 -11.21 13.51 2.77
N LEU A 162 -11.82 14.35 1.96
CA LEU A 162 -11.33 15.70 1.63
C LEU A 162 -12.07 16.72 2.47
N SER A 163 -11.39 17.35 3.41
CA SER A 163 -11.93 18.41 4.27
C SER A 163 -11.47 19.77 3.75
N THR A 164 -12.37 20.54 3.13
CA THR A 164 -12.07 21.84 2.50
C THR A 164 -13.32 22.70 2.42
N ASP A 165 -13.14 24.01 2.27
CA ASP A 165 -14.22 24.96 1.94
C ASP A 165 -14.54 24.95 0.43
N GLY A 166 -13.79 24.20 -0.37
CA GLY A 166 -13.96 24.09 -1.82
C GLY A 166 -13.43 25.28 -2.61
N ILE A 167 -12.84 26.29 -1.94
CA ILE A 167 -12.27 27.47 -2.59
C ILE A 167 -10.82 27.18 -2.95
N TYR A 168 -10.57 26.89 -4.22
CA TYR A 168 -9.22 26.75 -4.73
C TYR A 168 -8.81 28.00 -5.52
N ASN A 169 -7.59 28.45 -5.31
CA ASN A 169 -7.00 29.61 -5.99
C ASN A 169 -5.74 29.26 -6.77
N ARG A 170 -5.36 27.97 -6.74
CA ARG A 170 -4.23 27.42 -7.49
C ARG A 170 -4.61 26.08 -8.10
N GLY A 171 -3.93 25.74 -9.18
CA GLY A 171 -4.17 24.48 -9.89
C GLY A 171 -5.39 24.51 -10.80
N SER A 172 -5.81 23.35 -11.23
CA SER A 172 -6.96 23.16 -12.11
C SER A 172 -8.20 22.79 -11.34
N ASN A 173 -9.36 22.86 -11.98
CA ASN A 173 -10.63 22.47 -11.34
C ASN A 173 -10.57 20.99 -10.93
N PRO A 174 -10.64 20.68 -9.61
CA PRO A 174 -10.50 19.31 -9.11
C PRO A 174 -11.60 18.37 -9.63
N VAL A 175 -12.79 18.88 -9.94
CA VAL A 175 -13.93 18.08 -10.42
C VAL A 175 -13.60 17.38 -11.73
N ASN A 176 -12.79 18.00 -12.59
CA ASN A 176 -12.43 17.41 -13.90
C ASN A 176 -11.57 16.15 -13.79
N TYR A 177 -10.99 15.88 -12.63
CA TYR A 177 -10.09 14.74 -12.40
C TYR A 177 -10.69 13.64 -11.53
N THR A 178 -11.81 13.91 -10.86
CA THR A 178 -12.40 12.96 -9.89
C THR A 178 -12.79 11.62 -10.52
N GLU A 179 -13.20 11.62 -11.79
CA GLU A 179 -13.54 10.40 -12.53
C GLU A 179 -12.31 9.54 -12.87
N ALA A 180 -11.11 10.13 -12.86
CA ALA A 180 -9.88 9.43 -13.18
C ALA A 180 -9.27 8.67 -12.00
N TYR A 181 -9.75 8.94 -10.77
CA TYR A 181 -9.20 8.29 -9.58
C TYR A 181 -9.86 6.94 -9.30
N PRO A 182 -9.09 5.89 -8.97
CA PRO A 182 -9.61 4.54 -8.73
C PRO A 182 -10.25 4.37 -7.34
N PHE A 183 -10.45 5.43 -6.60
CA PHE A 183 -10.98 5.44 -5.23
C PHE A 183 -12.08 6.49 -5.06
N PRO A 184 -13.07 6.24 -4.18
CA PRO A 184 -14.09 7.23 -3.85
C PRO A 184 -13.52 8.39 -3.03
N ILE A 185 -14.02 9.60 -3.32
CA ILE A 185 -13.70 10.82 -2.59
C ILE A 185 -14.96 11.28 -1.85
N TYR A 186 -14.85 11.44 -0.54
CA TYR A 186 -15.90 11.98 0.31
C TYR A 186 -15.49 13.37 0.79
N SER A 187 -16.30 14.37 0.50
CA SER A 187 -16.03 15.74 0.92
C SER A 187 -16.66 16.04 2.27
N ILE A 188 -15.85 16.60 3.17
CA ILE A 188 -16.32 17.24 4.41
C ILE A 188 -16.29 18.74 4.12
N ALA A 189 -17.48 19.31 3.91
CA ALA A 189 -17.61 20.72 3.63
C ALA A 189 -17.28 21.54 4.89
N LEU A 190 -16.27 22.37 4.78
CA LEU A 190 -15.90 23.36 5.78
C LEU A 190 -16.39 24.72 5.32
N GLY A 191 -16.57 25.67 6.25
CA GLY A 191 -16.95 27.03 5.91
C GLY A 191 -18.39 27.37 6.25
N ASP A 192 -18.81 28.55 5.81
CA ASP A 192 -20.16 29.10 6.10
C ASP A 192 -21.09 28.81 4.91
N THR A 193 -22.24 28.22 5.20
CA THR A 193 -23.28 27.96 4.20
C THR A 193 -24.16 29.19 3.90
N ASN A 194 -23.97 30.28 4.63
CA ASN A 194 -24.74 31.51 4.42
C ASN A 194 -24.27 32.23 3.15
N VAL A 195 -25.19 32.41 2.23
CA VAL A 195 -24.92 33.15 0.98
C VAL A 195 -24.68 34.62 1.32
N ARG A 196 -23.44 35.06 1.26
CA ARG A 196 -23.08 36.48 1.40
C ARG A 196 -23.21 37.17 0.06
N ARG A 197 -23.83 38.34 0.08
CA ARG A 197 -23.81 39.23 -1.09
C ARG A 197 -22.45 39.87 -1.17
N ASP A 198 -21.71 39.57 -2.23
CA ASP A 198 -20.42 40.22 -2.51
C ASP A 198 -20.59 41.21 -3.64
N ALA A 199 -19.97 42.36 -3.50
CA ALA A 199 -19.95 43.40 -4.52
C ALA A 199 -18.58 43.41 -5.20
N LYS A 200 -18.58 43.01 -6.49
CA LYS A 200 -17.35 43.10 -7.30
C LYS A 200 -17.51 44.10 -8.41
N ILE A 201 -16.44 44.83 -8.69
CA ILE A 201 -16.36 45.67 -9.89
C ILE A 201 -16.20 44.72 -11.08
N ALA A 202 -17.25 44.56 -11.87
CA ALA A 202 -17.25 43.65 -13.03
C ALA A 202 -16.48 44.28 -14.22
N ASN A 203 -16.56 45.59 -14.37
CA ASN A 203 -15.86 46.26 -15.44
C ASN A 203 -15.66 47.78 -15.10
N ILE A 204 -14.56 48.35 -15.49
CA ILE A 204 -14.29 49.81 -15.42
C ILE A 204 -14.16 50.28 -16.86
N LEU A 205 -15.12 51.07 -17.27
CA LEU A 205 -15.06 51.77 -18.55
C LEU A 205 -14.44 53.16 -18.36
N PHE A 206 -13.34 53.42 -18.98
CA PHE A 206 -12.69 54.71 -18.98
C PHE A 206 -12.40 55.17 -20.40
N ASN A 207 -12.48 56.48 -20.60
CA ASN A 207 -12.12 57.09 -21.87
C ASN A 207 -10.59 57.08 -22.03
N LYS A 208 -10.11 56.49 -23.13
CA LYS A 208 -8.69 56.34 -23.42
C LYS A 208 -8.01 57.66 -23.84
N ILE A 209 -8.78 58.75 -24.01
CA ILE A 209 -8.29 60.04 -24.49
C ILE A 209 -8.29 60.99 -23.28
N THR A 210 -7.11 61.26 -22.75
CA THR A 210 -6.82 62.41 -21.87
C THR A 210 -6.23 63.51 -22.71
N TYR A 211 -6.85 64.70 -22.67
CA TYR A 211 -6.31 65.91 -23.27
C TYR A 211 -5.22 66.50 -22.36
#